data_7c0f31fe710c96e3f869b9d386b5bb6e
#
_entry.id   7c0f31fe710c96e3f869b9d386b5bb6e
#
_cell.length_a   1.000
_cell.length_b   1.000
_cell.length_c   1.000
_cell.angle_alpha   90.00
_cell.angle_beta   90.00
_cell.angle_gamma   90.00
#
_symmetry.space_group_name_H-M   'P 1'
#
loop_
_entity.id
_entity.type
_entity.pdbx_description
1 polymer ?
#
loop_
_entity_poly.entity_id
_entity_poly.type
_entity_poly.pdbx_seq_one_letter_code
_entity_poly.pdbx_strand_id
1 'polypeptide(L)'
;SIVAGVCPFPTVEACCNATIQAIQMGLPVARIELVDAEHVKAFNAYSRIDLKVAPTLFMEFHGSTASANEQAETFAAIAGELGGGPFVSATKEEDRLKLWQARHDAFWATRSLMPGKESFSTDVCVPISRLAECVTETQADLAANNLYGPIVGHVGDGNFHVVLYCDRSDADEVARVKAVYGRLIDRAIAMDGTSTGEHGIGAGKIGHLEKEHGDSL
;
A
#
# COMPACT_ATOMS: atom_id res chain seq x y z
N SER A 1 3.55 -25.26 6.57
CA SER A 1 2.73 -24.39 7.43
C SER A 1 2.72 -22.96 6.89
N ILE A 2 1.64 -22.24 7.18
CA ILE A 2 1.45 -20.84 6.85
C ILE A 2 1.16 -20.10 8.15
N VAL A 3 1.89 -19.02 8.41
CA VAL A 3 1.57 -18.04 9.45
C VAL A 3 1.21 -16.74 8.76
N ALA A 4 -0.02 -16.30 8.90
CA ALA A 4 -0.48 -15.01 8.41
C ALA A 4 -0.93 -14.13 9.56
N GLY A 5 -0.89 -12.81 9.39
CA GLY A 5 -1.33 -11.89 10.41
C GLY A 5 -1.21 -10.43 10.00
N VAL A 6 -1.52 -9.58 10.93
CA VAL A 6 -1.49 -8.13 10.76
C VAL A 6 -0.64 -7.46 11.83
N CYS A 7 0.01 -6.38 11.45
CA CYS A 7 0.82 -5.56 12.35
C CYS A 7 0.51 -4.08 12.14
N PRO A 8 -0.13 -3.40 13.10
CA PRO A 8 -0.39 -1.97 13.01
C PRO A 8 0.86 -1.16 13.36
N PHE A 9 0.99 0.04 12.76
CA PHE A 9 2.09 0.97 12.98
C PHE A 9 1.57 2.38 13.25
N PRO A 10 2.40 3.26 13.86
CA PRO A 10 2.00 4.64 14.11
C PRO A 10 1.84 5.47 12.84
N THR A 11 2.62 5.16 11.79
CA THR A 11 2.63 5.89 10.51
C THR A 11 2.81 4.95 9.33
N VAL A 12 2.42 5.40 8.14
CA VAL A 12 2.69 4.67 6.88
C VAL A 12 4.20 4.59 6.61
N GLU A 13 4.95 5.63 6.97
CA GLU A 13 6.42 5.62 6.90
C GLU A 13 7.02 4.47 7.72
N ALA A 14 6.54 4.25 8.94
CA ALA A 14 6.99 3.14 9.78
C ALA A 14 6.67 1.77 9.17
N CYS A 15 5.49 1.61 8.53
CA CYS A 15 5.16 0.40 7.75
C CYS A 15 6.17 0.16 6.62
N CYS A 16 6.48 1.20 5.85
CA CYS A 16 7.44 1.12 4.75
C CYS A 16 8.85 0.79 5.25
N ASN A 17 9.30 1.43 6.32
CA ASN A 17 10.60 1.16 6.92
C ASN A 17 10.71 -0.28 7.46
N ALA A 18 9.65 -0.81 8.07
CA ALA A 18 9.61 -2.21 8.51
C ALA A 18 9.71 -3.17 7.31
N THR A 19 9.02 -2.85 6.21
CA THR A 19 9.11 -3.61 4.97
C THR A 19 10.53 -3.58 4.39
N ILE A 20 11.14 -2.39 4.30
CA ILE A 20 12.51 -2.22 3.80
C ILE A 20 13.49 -3.06 4.63
N GLN A 21 13.44 -2.95 5.95
CA GLN A 21 14.31 -3.71 6.83
C GLN A 21 14.12 -5.23 6.69
N ALA A 22 12.87 -5.70 6.66
CA ALA A 22 12.59 -7.13 6.48
C ALA A 22 13.17 -7.67 5.17
N ILE A 23 12.98 -6.97 4.06
CA ILE A 23 13.50 -7.37 2.75
C ILE A 23 15.02 -7.30 2.71
N GLN A 24 15.63 -6.22 3.22
CA GLN A 24 17.09 -6.04 3.22
C GLN A 24 17.81 -7.03 4.13
N MET A 25 17.18 -7.48 5.20
CA MET A 25 17.70 -8.56 6.07
C MET A 25 17.53 -9.96 5.45
N GLY A 26 16.88 -10.06 4.29
CA GLY A 26 16.63 -11.34 3.63
C GLY A 26 15.56 -12.19 4.32
N LEU A 27 14.65 -11.58 5.09
CA LEU A 27 13.53 -12.30 5.68
C LEU A 27 12.63 -12.85 4.56
N PRO A 28 12.40 -14.17 4.46
CA PRO A 28 11.68 -14.78 3.37
C PRO A 28 10.16 -14.62 3.54
N VAL A 29 9.69 -13.37 3.44
CA VAL A 29 8.25 -13.04 3.54
C VAL A 29 7.55 -13.50 2.27
N ALA A 30 6.52 -14.33 2.41
CA ALA A 30 5.75 -14.83 1.27
C ALA A 30 4.81 -13.74 0.70
N ARG A 31 4.25 -12.91 1.56
CA ARG A 31 3.42 -11.74 1.18
C ARG A 31 3.59 -10.64 2.22
N ILE A 32 3.67 -9.41 1.75
CA ILE A 32 3.65 -8.21 2.59
C ILE A 32 2.91 -7.08 1.88
N GLU A 33 1.81 -6.66 2.47
CA GLU A 33 0.83 -5.76 1.90
C GLU A 33 0.58 -4.61 2.86
N LEU A 34 0.64 -3.38 2.35
CA LEU A 34 0.31 -2.17 3.10
C LEU A 34 -1.15 -1.79 2.90
N VAL A 35 -1.80 -1.39 3.97
CA VAL A 35 -3.02 -0.59 3.95
C VAL A 35 -2.89 0.58 4.93
N ASP A 36 -3.34 1.77 4.53
CA ASP A 36 -3.36 2.91 5.42
C ASP A 36 -4.55 2.89 6.40
N ALA A 37 -4.61 3.86 7.31
CA ALA A 37 -5.68 3.93 8.31
C ALA A 37 -7.07 4.11 7.68
N GLU A 38 -7.17 4.77 6.51
CA GLU A 38 -8.43 4.96 5.81
C GLU A 38 -8.96 3.64 5.23
N HIS A 39 -8.07 2.79 4.70
CA HIS A 39 -8.45 1.43 4.30
C HIS A 39 -8.90 0.59 5.50
N VAL A 40 -8.21 0.69 6.64
CA VAL A 40 -8.61 -0.06 7.85
C VAL A 40 -10.00 0.36 8.33
N LYS A 41 -10.32 1.66 8.33
CA LYS A 41 -11.69 2.14 8.61
C LYS A 41 -12.71 1.54 7.65
N ALA A 42 -12.38 1.53 6.34
CA ALA A 42 -13.24 0.96 5.32
C ALA A 42 -13.45 -0.54 5.51
N PHE A 43 -12.39 -1.30 5.85
CA PHE A 43 -12.48 -2.73 6.12
C PHE A 43 -13.38 -3.03 7.32
N ASN A 44 -13.21 -2.30 8.42
CA ASN A 44 -14.03 -2.47 9.61
C ASN A 44 -15.51 -2.26 9.30
N ALA A 45 -15.84 -1.25 8.49
CA ALA A 45 -17.21 -0.98 8.09
C ALA A 45 -17.76 -2.00 7.06
N TYR A 46 -16.99 -2.29 6.02
CA TYR A 46 -17.42 -3.10 4.88
C TYR A 46 -17.39 -4.61 5.16
N SER A 47 -16.26 -5.10 5.70
CA SER A 47 -16.03 -6.53 5.95
C SER A 47 -16.38 -6.96 7.37
N ARG A 48 -16.83 -6.01 8.23
CA ARG A 48 -17.20 -6.24 9.63
C ARG A 48 -16.08 -6.95 10.41
N ILE A 49 -14.86 -6.51 10.21
CA ILE A 49 -13.69 -6.90 11.00
C ILE A 49 -13.41 -5.79 12.02
N ASP A 50 -12.68 -6.11 13.08
CA ASP A 50 -12.34 -5.17 14.14
C ASP A 50 -10.82 -5.02 14.24
N LEU A 51 -10.23 -4.31 13.28
CA LEU A 51 -8.82 -3.97 13.28
C LEU A 51 -8.61 -2.61 13.94
N LYS A 52 -7.51 -2.46 14.66
CA LYS A 52 -7.07 -1.15 15.15
C LYS A 52 -6.91 -0.19 13.97
N VAL A 53 -7.59 0.96 14.02
CA VAL A 53 -7.51 1.99 12.98
C VAL A 53 -6.12 2.63 13.00
N ALA A 54 -5.22 2.11 12.19
CA ALA A 54 -3.85 2.55 12.00
C ALA A 54 -3.32 2.01 10.68
N PRO A 55 -2.27 2.59 10.09
CA PRO A 55 -1.54 1.95 9.00
C PRO A 55 -1.12 0.55 9.41
N THR A 56 -1.37 -0.43 8.55
CA THR A 56 -1.23 -1.85 8.92
C THR A 56 -0.55 -2.62 7.80
N LEU A 57 0.38 -3.49 8.16
CA LEU A 57 0.93 -4.51 7.27
C LEU A 57 0.16 -5.82 7.44
N PHE A 58 -0.28 -6.38 6.33
CA PHE A 58 -0.81 -7.74 6.20
C PHE A 58 0.30 -8.62 5.70
N MET A 59 0.58 -9.71 6.38
CA MET A 59 1.76 -10.51 6.10
C MET A 59 1.47 -12.00 6.11
N GLU A 60 2.29 -12.74 5.35
CA GLU A 60 2.23 -14.19 5.33
C GLU A 60 3.64 -14.76 5.23
N PHE A 61 3.93 -15.75 6.09
CA PHE A 61 5.19 -16.50 6.16
C PHE A 61 4.95 -17.96 5.86
N HIS A 62 5.79 -18.54 5.01
CA HIS A 62 5.70 -19.93 4.59
C HIS A 62 6.91 -20.75 5.06
N GLY A 63 6.69 -22.03 5.37
CA GLY A 63 7.77 -22.94 5.74
C GLY A 63 7.32 -24.09 6.62
N SER A 64 8.24 -24.73 7.32
CA SER A 64 7.90 -25.60 8.45
C SER A 64 7.21 -24.75 9.54
N THR A 65 6.52 -25.39 10.47
CA THR A 65 5.88 -24.66 11.57
C THR A 65 6.89 -23.84 12.38
N ALA A 66 8.06 -24.42 12.66
CA ALA A 66 9.13 -23.74 13.38
C ALA A 66 9.66 -22.53 12.58
N SER A 67 9.97 -22.72 11.29
CA SER A 67 10.51 -21.65 10.43
C SER A 67 9.52 -20.51 10.22
N ALA A 68 8.24 -20.79 9.98
CA ALA A 68 7.25 -19.74 9.78
C ALA A 68 7.01 -18.92 11.06
N ASN A 69 7.05 -19.54 12.24
CA ASN A 69 6.97 -18.83 13.50
C ASN A 69 8.22 -17.97 13.77
N GLU A 70 9.42 -18.50 13.51
CA GLU A 70 10.68 -17.74 13.66
C GLU A 70 10.70 -16.50 12.75
N GLN A 71 10.23 -16.63 11.51
CA GLN A 71 10.08 -15.50 10.60
C GLN A 71 9.13 -14.43 11.16
N ALA A 72 7.97 -14.85 11.69
CA ALA A 72 7.00 -13.95 12.29
C ALA A 72 7.54 -13.24 13.54
N GLU A 73 8.29 -13.96 14.39
CA GLU A 73 8.96 -13.39 15.57
C GLU A 73 10.05 -12.39 15.17
N THR A 74 10.85 -12.72 14.16
CA THR A 74 11.86 -11.80 13.61
C THR A 74 11.23 -10.53 13.10
N PHE A 75 10.15 -10.65 12.33
CA PHE A 75 9.41 -9.48 11.86
C PHE A 75 8.81 -8.68 13.02
N ALA A 76 8.24 -9.32 14.03
CA ALA A 76 7.69 -8.65 15.21
C ALA A 76 8.74 -7.84 15.96
N ALA A 77 9.99 -8.29 16.02
CA ALA A 77 11.11 -7.53 16.59
C ALA A 77 11.41 -6.28 15.77
N ILE A 78 11.52 -6.39 14.43
CA ILE A 78 11.69 -5.24 13.52
C ILE A 78 10.55 -4.23 13.71
N ALA A 79 9.30 -4.71 13.73
CA ALA A 79 8.14 -3.86 13.92
C ALA A 79 8.17 -3.10 15.26
N GLY A 80 8.58 -3.78 16.34
CA GLY A 80 8.68 -3.19 17.68
C GLY A 80 9.67 -2.03 17.75
N GLU A 81 10.81 -2.11 17.04
CA GLU A 81 11.80 -1.03 16.94
C GLU A 81 11.25 0.22 16.25
N LEU A 82 10.26 0.05 15.39
CA LEU A 82 9.58 1.11 14.64
C LEU A 82 8.24 1.55 15.26
N GLY A 83 7.98 1.12 16.50
CA GLY A 83 6.75 1.46 17.23
C GLY A 83 5.51 0.70 16.76
N GLY A 84 5.69 -0.33 15.96
CA GLY A 84 4.61 -1.20 15.48
C GLY A 84 4.25 -2.30 16.45
N GLY A 85 3.15 -2.97 16.17
CA GLY A 85 2.71 -4.17 16.89
C GLY A 85 1.52 -3.98 17.82
N PRO A 86 1.09 -5.05 18.48
CA PRO A 86 1.68 -6.39 18.30
C PRO A 86 1.38 -7.00 16.93
N PHE A 87 2.21 -7.96 16.49
CA PHE A 87 1.85 -8.82 15.36
C PHE A 87 0.76 -9.80 15.80
N VAL A 88 -0.42 -9.66 15.21
CA VAL A 88 -1.58 -10.51 15.54
C VAL A 88 -1.73 -11.57 14.46
N SER A 89 -1.38 -12.82 14.81
CA SER A 89 -1.46 -13.94 13.88
C SER A 89 -2.87 -14.50 13.77
N ALA A 90 -3.29 -14.80 12.54
CA ALA A 90 -4.48 -15.58 12.23
C ALA A 90 -4.11 -17.08 12.22
N THR A 91 -4.32 -17.75 13.35
CA THR A 91 -3.92 -19.16 13.54
C THR A 91 -4.88 -20.14 12.86
N LYS A 92 -6.15 -19.76 12.69
CA LYS A 92 -7.16 -20.55 12.00
C LYS A 92 -7.22 -20.16 10.53
N GLU A 93 -7.43 -21.14 9.67
CA GLU A 93 -7.58 -20.91 8.22
C GLU A 93 -8.72 -19.94 7.91
N GLU A 94 -9.85 -20.06 8.61
CA GLU A 94 -10.98 -19.16 8.45
C GLU A 94 -10.62 -17.69 8.73
N ASP A 95 -9.87 -17.43 9.80
CA ASP A 95 -9.45 -16.07 10.17
C ASP A 95 -8.46 -15.51 9.14
N ARG A 96 -7.54 -16.35 8.66
CA ARG A 96 -6.62 -15.99 7.59
C ARG A 96 -7.35 -15.63 6.30
N LEU A 97 -8.32 -16.43 5.90
CA LEU A 97 -9.13 -16.17 4.71
C LEU A 97 -9.92 -14.87 4.85
N LYS A 98 -10.48 -14.57 6.01
CA LYS A 98 -11.18 -13.30 6.28
C LYS A 98 -10.26 -12.09 6.14
N LEU A 99 -9.04 -12.16 6.68
CA LEU A 99 -8.06 -11.08 6.54
C LEU A 99 -7.69 -10.82 5.09
N TRP A 100 -7.38 -11.87 4.33
CA TRP A 100 -7.03 -11.71 2.92
C TRP A 100 -8.22 -11.30 2.06
N GLN A 101 -9.43 -11.73 2.39
CA GLN A 101 -10.63 -11.27 1.71
C GLN A 101 -10.83 -9.76 1.93
N ALA A 102 -10.67 -9.27 3.15
CA ALA A 102 -10.77 -7.83 3.44
C ALA A 102 -9.72 -7.03 2.63
N ARG A 103 -8.48 -7.53 2.55
CA ARG A 103 -7.44 -6.91 1.73
C ARG A 103 -7.76 -6.96 0.22
N HIS A 104 -8.33 -8.06 -0.25
CA HIS A 104 -8.78 -8.18 -1.64
C HIS A 104 -9.89 -7.19 -1.99
N ASP A 105 -10.80 -6.96 -1.05
CA ASP A 105 -11.93 -6.05 -1.21
C ASP A 105 -11.57 -4.56 -0.96
N ALA A 106 -10.30 -4.23 -0.80
CA ALA A 106 -9.81 -2.90 -0.43
C ALA A 106 -10.42 -1.77 -1.27
N PHE A 107 -10.45 -1.95 -2.59
CA PHE A 107 -11.04 -0.98 -3.51
C PHE A 107 -12.54 -0.79 -3.26
N TRP A 108 -13.29 -1.88 -3.12
CA TRP A 108 -14.73 -1.82 -2.90
C TRP A 108 -15.09 -1.25 -1.53
N ALA A 109 -14.28 -1.56 -0.52
CA ALA A 109 -14.44 -1.03 0.82
C ALA A 109 -14.30 0.51 0.83
N THR A 110 -13.24 1.06 0.26
CA THR A 110 -13.05 2.52 0.19
C THR A 110 -14.07 3.19 -0.72
N ARG A 111 -14.44 2.55 -1.84
CA ARG A 111 -15.48 3.05 -2.74
C ARG A 111 -16.83 3.17 -2.04
N SER A 112 -17.16 2.26 -1.13
CA SER A 112 -18.41 2.31 -0.37
C SER A 112 -18.55 3.54 0.52
N LEU A 113 -17.41 4.15 0.92
CA LEU A 113 -17.37 5.37 1.71
C LEU A 113 -17.48 6.65 0.86
N MET A 114 -17.39 6.53 -0.47
CA MET A 114 -17.38 7.65 -1.42
C MET A 114 -18.50 7.53 -2.45
N PRO A 115 -19.78 7.50 -2.03
CA PRO A 115 -20.90 7.37 -2.94
C PRO A 115 -20.96 8.58 -3.89
N GLY A 116 -21.19 8.30 -5.19
CA GLY A 116 -21.30 9.33 -6.22
C GLY A 116 -19.98 9.90 -6.75
N LYS A 117 -18.83 9.59 -6.11
CA LYS A 117 -17.52 9.99 -6.63
C LYS A 117 -16.96 8.97 -7.62
N GLU A 118 -16.23 9.45 -8.62
CA GLU A 118 -15.40 8.58 -9.47
C GLU A 118 -14.08 8.27 -8.79
N SER A 119 -13.51 7.13 -9.14
CA SER A 119 -12.24 6.67 -8.59
C SER A 119 -11.21 6.45 -9.68
N PHE A 120 -9.97 6.83 -9.38
CA PHE A 120 -8.78 6.57 -10.20
C PHE A 120 -7.76 5.84 -9.33
N SER A 121 -7.35 4.66 -9.75
CA SER A 121 -6.25 3.94 -9.08
C SER A 121 -4.94 4.31 -9.78
N THR A 122 -3.98 4.77 -8.99
CA THR A 122 -2.60 4.93 -9.44
C THR A 122 -1.88 3.59 -9.39
N ASP A 123 -0.71 3.52 -10.02
CA ASP A 123 0.09 2.30 -10.00
C ASP A 123 1.54 2.68 -10.32
N VAL A 124 2.34 2.80 -9.29
CA VAL A 124 3.77 3.07 -9.40
C VAL A 124 4.58 2.02 -8.65
N CYS A 125 5.80 1.79 -9.08
CA CYS A 125 6.74 0.94 -8.38
C CYS A 125 8.07 1.68 -8.27
N VAL A 126 8.69 1.64 -7.09
CA VAL A 126 9.98 2.26 -6.83
C VAL A 126 10.94 1.23 -6.22
N PRO A 127 12.27 1.43 -6.35
CA PRO A 127 13.22 0.61 -5.60
C PRO A 127 12.84 0.55 -4.12
N ILE A 128 12.95 -0.61 -3.51
CA ILE A 128 12.49 -0.83 -2.13
C ILE A 128 13.09 0.19 -1.15
N SER A 129 14.34 0.59 -1.35
CA SER A 129 15.03 1.60 -0.54
C SER A 129 14.42 3.01 -0.62
N ARG A 130 13.63 3.29 -1.67
CA ARG A 130 12.98 4.59 -1.89
C ARG A 130 11.49 4.58 -1.50
N LEU A 131 10.96 3.42 -1.10
CA LEU A 131 9.53 3.25 -0.84
C LEU A 131 9.00 4.20 0.23
N ALA A 132 9.64 4.28 1.39
CA ALA A 132 9.19 5.14 2.49
C ALA A 132 9.14 6.62 2.08
N GLU A 133 10.17 7.09 1.38
CA GLU A 133 10.26 8.47 0.86
C GLU A 133 9.12 8.75 -0.14
N CYS A 134 8.94 7.88 -1.13
CA CYS A 134 7.92 8.05 -2.16
C CYS A 134 6.50 8.09 -1.57
N VAL A 135 6.18 7.18 -0.65
CA VAL A 135 4.87 7.11 -0.03
C VAL A 135 4.63 8.33 0.87
N THR A 136 5.62 8.75 1.67
CA THR A 136 5.50 9.90 2.57
C THR A 136 5.30 11.20 1.80
N GLU A 137 6.07 11.44 0.75
CA GLU A 137 5.88 12.61 -0.12
C GLU A 137 4.52 12.59 -0.84
N THR A 138 4.04 11.41 -1.20
CA THR A 138 2.71 11.25 -1.81
C THR A 138 1.61 11.59 -0.81
N GLN A 139 1.73 11.19 0.45
CA GLN A 139 0.78 11.57 1.50
C GLN A 139 0.78 13.09 1.73
N ALA A 140 1.96 13.72 1.77
CA ALA A 140 2.08 15.15 1.91
C ALA A 140 1.43 15.91 0.75
N ASP A 141 1.60 15.42 -0.48
CA ASP A 141 0.99 16.00 -1.69
C ASP A 141 -0.54 15.88 -1.69
N LEU A 142 -1.07 14.73 -1.28
CA LEU A 142 -2.52 14.54 -1.10
C LEU A 142 -3.10 15.53 -0.09
N ALA A 143 -2.45 15.66 1.07
CA ALA A 143 -2.87 16.57 2.12
C ALA A 143 -2.82 18.04 1.68
N ALA A 144 -1.73 18.46 1.00
CA ALA A 144 -1.58 19.82 0.49
C ALA A 144 -2.65 20.19 -0.56
N ASN A 145 -3.19 19.21 -1.27
CA ASN A 145 -4.24 19.41 -2.26
C ASN A 145 -5.66 19.12 -1.73
N ASN A 146 -5.79 18.81 -0.44
CA ASN A 146 -7.05 18.44 0.22
C ASN A 146 -7.80 17.34 -0.56
N LEU A 147 -7.08 16.27 -0.90
CA LEU A 147 -7.61 15.12 -1.63
C LEU A 147 -7.71 13.89 -0.72
N TYR A 148 -8.81 13.17 -0.84
CA TYR A 148 -8.96 11.85 -0.26
C TYR A 148 -8.34 10.82 -1.19
N GLY A 149 -7.28 10.16 -0.74
CA GLY A 149 -6.52 9.19 -1.51
C GLY A 149 -5.96 8.09 -0.63
N PRO A 150 -6.78 7.09 -0.24
CA PRO A 150 -6.31 5.95 0.53
C PRO A 150 -5.18 5.19 -0.19
N ILE A 151 -4.17 4.77 0.59
CA ILE A 151 -2.98 4.10 0.08
C ILE A 151 -3.03 2.61 0.40
N VAL A 152 -2.74 1.81 -0.60
CA VAL A 152 -2.67 0.35 -0.51
C VAL A 152 -1.57 -0.15 -1.43
N GLY A 153 -0.87 -1.25 -1.12
CA GLY A 153 0.14 -1.72 -2.06
C GLY A 153 0.82 -3.03 -1.72
N HIS A 154 1.44 -3.59 -2.75
CA HIS A 154 2.33 -4.75 -2.72
C HIS A 154 3.74 -4.26 -2.34
N VAL A 155 3.87 -3.77 -1.10
CA VAL A 155 5.05 -3.01 -0.67
C VAL A 155 6.33 -3.85 -0.62
N GLY A 156 6.22 -5.17 -0.54
CA GLY A 156 7.37 -6.08 -0.64
C GLY A 156 8.10 -5.96 -1.98
N ASP A 157 7.40 -5.55 -3.03
CA ASP A 157 7.93 -5.35 -4.39
C ASP A 157 8.19 -3.87 -4.71
N GLY A 158 7.95 -2.96 -3.76
CA GLY A 158 8.05 -1.52 -3.97
C GLY A 158 6.86 -0.90 -4.72
N ASN A 159 5.80 -1.68 -4.96
CA ASN A 159 4.60 -1.24 -5.65
C ASN A 159 3.54 -0.72 -4.66
N PHE A 160 2.92 0.40 -4.98
CA PHE A 160 1.76 0.91 -4.24
C PHE A 160 0.80 1.68 -5.13
N HIS A 161 -0.42 1.80 -4.63
CA HIS A 161 -1.52 2.48 -5.27
C HIS A 161 -2.10 3.54 -4.35
N VAL A 162 -2.52 4.64 -4.94
CA VAL A 162 -3.42 5.61 -4.32
C VAL A 162 -4.76 5.51 -5.02
N VAL A 163 -5.83 5.29 -4.29
CA VAL A 163 -7.19 5.33 -4.85
C VAL A 163 -7.71 6.75 -4.71
N LEU A 164 -7.58 7.53 -5.77
CA LEU A 164 -8.03 8.93 -5.81
C LEU A 164 -9.53 8.98 -6.12
N TYR A 165 -10.25 9.82 -5.39
CA TYR A 165 -11.68 10.04 -5.59
C TYR A 165 -11.96 11.48 -5.96
N CYS A 166 -12.85 11.72 -6.93
CA CYS A 166 -13.29 13.06 -7.26
C CYS A 166 -14.76 13.12 -7.72
N ASP A 167 -15.37 14.28 -7.55
CA ASP A 167 -16.60 14.63 -8.23
C ASP A 167 -16.27 15.10 -9.65
N ARG A 168 -16.74 14.38 -10.66
CA ARG A 168 -16.50 14.72 -12.06
C ARG A 168 -17.10 16.07 -12.46
N SER A 169 -18.12 16.53 -11.76
CA SER A 169 -18.75 17.84 -12.00
C SER A 169 -17.94 19.01 -11.43
N ASP A 170 -17.01 18.75 -10.49
CA ASP A 170 -16.08 19.72 -9.92
C ASP A 170 -14.78 19.74 -10.74
N ALA A 171 -14.68 20.70 -11.66
CA ALA A 171 -13.51 20.84 -12.54
C ALA A 171 -12.21 21.11 -11.76
N ASP A 172 -12.30 21.81 -10.63
CA ASP A 172 -11.13 22.13 -9.80
C ASP A 172 -10.66 20.88 -9.03
N GLU A 173 -11.58 20.06 -8.51
CA GLU A 173 -11.23 18.78 -7.89
C GLU A 173 -10.58 17.83 -8.91
N VAL A 174 -11.16 17.72 -10.11
CA VAL A 174 -10.61 16.92 -11.21
C VAL A 174 -9.21 17.39 -11.61
N ALA A 175 -8.99 18.70 -11.70
CA ALA A 175 -7.67 19.25 -12.03
C ALA A 175 -6.62 18.93 -10.96
N ARG A 176 -6.98 19.04 -9.67
CA ARG A 176 -6.10 18.70 -8.54
C ARG A 176 -5.75 17.20 -8.54
N VAL A 177 -6.73 16.33 -8.74
CA VAL A 177 -6.51 14.88 -8.84
C VAL A 177 -5.54 14.55 -9.97
N LYS A 178 -5.73 15.10 -11.17
CA LYS A 178 -4.81 14.90 -12.30
C LYS A 178 -3.41 15.40 -12.02
N ALA A 179 -3.28 16.56 -11.36
CA ALA A 179 -1.99 17.14 -11.02
C ALA A 179 -1.23 16.26 -9.99
N VAL A 180 -1.91 15.78 -8.94
CA VAL A 180 -1.32 14.87 -7.95
C VAL A 180 -0.93 13.54 -8.60
N TYR A 181 -1.78 13.00 -9.47
CA TYR A 181 -1.47 11.77 -10.22
C TYR A 181 -0.21 11.92 -11.08
N GLY A 182 -0.09 13.02 -11.83
CA GLY A 182 1.10 13.31 -12.63
C GLY A 182 2.36 13.45 -11.79
N ARG A 183 2.30 14.19 -10.67
CA ARG A 183 3.44 14.35 -9.75
C ARG A 183 3.86 13.03 -9.09
N LEU A 184 2.91 12.15 -8.78
CA LEU A 184 3.22 10.82 -8.25
C LEU A 184 4.05 10.00 -9.24
N ILE A 185 3.67 10.00 -10.52
CA ILE A 185 4.43 9.32 -11.57
C ILE A 185 5.82 9.95 -11.72
N ASP A 186 5.89 11.29 -11.81
CA ASP A 186 7.18 12.00 -11.95
C ASP A 186 8.10 11.72 -10.76
N ARG A 187 7.56 11.63 -9.55
CA ARG A 187 8.30 11.25 -8.32
C ARG A 187 8.85 9.84 -8.42
N ALA A 188 8.02 8.87 -8.83
CA ALA A 188 8.45 7.48 -8.97
C ALA A 188 9.58 7.35 -10.00
N ILE A 189 9.46 8.00 -11.16
CA ILE A 189 10.50 7.99 -12.20
C ILE A 189 11.79 8.66 -11.69
N ALA A 190 11.69 9.79 -10.99
CA ALA A 190 12.85 10.48 -10.41
C ALA A 190 13.57 9.66 -9.31
N MET A 191 12.91 8.66 -8.77
CA MET A 191 13.46 7.70 -7.81
C MET A 191 13.94 6.38 -8.46
N ASP A 192 14.20 6.37 -9.75
CA ASP A 192 14.56 5.18 -10.53
C ASP A 192 13.48 4.09 -10.54
N GLY A 193 12.23 4.49 -10.37
CA GLY A 193 11.05 3.65 -10.42
C GLY A 193 10.36 3.67 -11.78
N THR A 194 9.13 3.17 -11.82
CA THR A 194 8.32 3.10 -13.04
C THR A 194 6.92 3.66 -12.84
N SER A 195 6.34 4.18 -13.91
CA SER A 195 4.98 4.71 -13.98
C SER A 195 3.89 3.62 -13.87
N THR A 196 4.27 2.34 -13.98
CA THR A 196 3.35 1.21 -13.87
C THR A 196 4.03 0.02 -13.19
N GLY A 197 3.47 -0.42 -12.04
CA GLY A 197 3.92 -1.62 -11.36
C GLY A 197 3.31 -2.88 -11.97
N GLU A 198 1.98 -2.92 -12.07
CA GLU A 198 1.25 -4.12 -12.49
C GLU A 198 0.07 -3.88 -13.44
N HIS A 199 -0.48 -2.65 -13.51
CA HIS A 199 -1.68 -2.35 -14.31
C HIS A 199 -1.41 -2.10 -15.79
N GLY A 200 -0.15 -1.92 -16.18
CA GLY A 200 0.26 -1.58 -17.54
C GLY A 200 0.05 -0.10 -17.88
N ILE A 201 0.61 0.30 -19.02
CA ILE A 201 0.64 1.69 -19.49
C ILE A 201 -0.76 2.17 -19.91
N GLY A 202 -1.49 1.36 -20.67
CA GLY A 202 -2.75 1.78 -21.26
C GLY A 202 -2.61 3.10 -22.05
N ALA A 203 -3.72 3.70 -22.42
CA ALA A 203 -3.73 5.00 -23.10
C ALA A 203 -3.37 6.18 -22.16
N GLY A 204 -3.60 6.00 -20.86
CA GLY A 204 -3.46 7.09 -19.88
C GLY A 204 -2.03 7.42 -19.48
N LYS A 205 -1.07 6.49 -19.67
CA LYS A 205 0.32 6.67 -19.24
C LYS A 205 1.32 6.80 -20.39
N ILE A 206 0.88 6.78 -21.65
CA ILE A 206 1.75 6.90 -22.84
C ILE A 206 2.64 8.14 -22.76
N GLY A 207 2.11 9.28 -22.32
CA GLY A 207 2.85 10.53 -22.20
C GLY A 207 3.97 10.51 -21.13
N HIS A 208 4.04 9.49 -20.29
CA HIS A 208 5.10 9.33 -19.29
C HIS A 208 6.23 8.40 -19.75
N LEU A 209 6.02 7.62 -20.82
CA LEU A 209 7.02 6.68 -21.35
C LEU A 209 8.31 7.38 -21.81
N GLU A 210 8.18 8.53 -22.47
CA GLU A 210 9.31 9.33 -22.92
C GLU A 210 10.17 9.82 -21.74
N LYS A 211 9.54 10.19 -20.62
CA LYS A 211 10.24 10.58 -19.40
C LYS A 211 10.95 9.40 -18.76
N GLU A 212 10.37 8.20 -18.82
CA GLU A 212 10.88 6.99 -18.18
C GLU A 212 12.00 6.34 -19.02
N HIS A 213 11.88 6.34 -20.34
CA HIS A 213 12.77 5.59 -21.25
C HIS A 213 13.61 6.49 -22.17
N GLY A 214 13.36 7.81 -22.20
CA GLY A 214 14.07 8.75 -23.07
C GLY A 214 13.94 8.38 -24.55
N ASP A 215 15.04 8.55 -25.28
CA ASP A 215 15.11 8.26 -26.73
C ASP A 215 15.14 6.76 -27.07
N SER A 216 14.93 5.88 -26.10
CA SER A 216 14.94 4.42 -26.28
C SER A 216 13.57 3.82 -26.67
N LEU A 217 12.60 4.68 -26.96
CA LEU A 217 11.23 4.28 -27.37
C LEU A 217 11.16 4.04 -28.88
#